data_e15daa7346ef32a87e1ff865c839b951
#
_entry.id   e15daa7346ef32a87e1ff865c839b951
#
_cell.length_a   1.000
_cell.length_b   1.000
_cell.length_c   1.000
_cell.angle_alpha   90.00
_cell.angle_beta   90.00
_cell.angle_gamma   90.00
#
_symmetry.space_group_name_H-M   'P 1'
#
loop_
_entity.id
_entity.type
_entity.pdbx_description
1 polymer ?
#
loop_
_entity_poly.entity_id
_entity_poly.type
_entity_poly.pdbx_seq_one_letter_code
_entity_poly.pdbx_strand_id
1 'polypeptide(L)'
;MKDTVLKETIPPQELHKVVQKNTAYYDFKWGKVENPAQRNTWNWVAFFFPTFWLAYRKMYKLFIILTLLAVPSIVVTPFIDIPDGIYLTCSLVLQLGTMIFTGWQGNRLYYKHAVRVLHKGEDMPDHEKAYYLQSKGNASFAGMVGFQVIVGIVFGGAMFGLSLLPTEPNIKNVVRSSSEGVTLEIMTDNPTWKFVKKEQDYDVIRIYWL
;
A
#
# COMPACT_ATOMS: atom_id res chain seq x y z
N MET A 1 -27.60 13.07 -8.74
CA MET A 1 -28.11 11.70 -8.58
C MET A 1 -27.27 10.81 -7.63
N LYS A 2 -25.93 10.89 -7.56
CA LYS A 2 -25.12 10.04 -6.66
C LYS A 2 -25.36 10.26 -5.16
N ASP A 3 -25.70 11.44 -4.72
CA ASP A 3 -25.81 11.77 -3.29
C ASP A 3 -27.20 11.46 -2.69
N THR A 4 -28.21 11.33 -3.52
CA THR A 4 -29.59 11.04 -3.05
C THR A 4 -29.74 9.56 -2.61
N VAL A 5 -29.06 8.66 -3.32
CA VAL A 5 -29.11 7.21 -3.08
C VAL A 5 -28.51 6.78 -1.72
N LEU A 6 -27.60 7.59 -1.16
CA LEU A 6 -26.98 7.29 0.13
C LEU A 6 -27.75 7.85 1.33
N LYS A 7 -28.88 8.52 1.13
CA LYS A 7 -29.74 9.05 2.20
C LYS A 7 -30.79 8.02 2.67
N GLU A 8 -31.13 7.07 1.84
CA GLU A 8 -32.12 6.06 2.15
C GLU A 8 -31.48 4.83 2.81
N THR A 9 -32.04 4.39 3.92
CA THR A 9 -31.57 3.19 4.61
C THR A 9 -32.12 1.97 3.88
N ILE A 10 -31.25 1.21 3.21
CA ILE A 10 -31.64 0.02 2.45
C ILE A 10 -31.96 -1.12 3.42
N PRO A 11 -33.07 -1.87 3.21
CA PRO A 11 -33.42 -3.01 4.02
C PRO A 11 -32.26 -4.04 4.09
N PRO A 12 -31.96 -4.63 5.27
CA PRO A 12 -30.89 -5.62 5.42
C PRO A 12 -30.96 -6.77 4.42
N GLN A 13 -32.19 -7.24 4.11
CA GLN A 13 -32.42 -8.35 3.17
C GLN A 13 -31.90 -8.07 1.76
N GLU A 14 -31.97 -6.82 1.30
CA GLU A 14 -31.43 -6.42 0.00
C GLU A 14 -29.90 -6.43 0.03
N LEU A 15 -29.30 -5.94 1.13
CA LEU A 15 -27.86 -5.95 1.31
C LEU A 15 -27.31 -7.37 1.44
N HIS A 16 -28.08 -8.33 1.98
CA HIS A 16 -27.67 -9.74 2.05
C HIS A 16 -27.40 -10.35 0.68
N LYS A 17 -28.11 -9.90 -0.37
CA LYS A 17 -27.88 -10.34 -1.76
C LYS A 17 -26.45 -10.02 -2.23
N VAL A 18 -25.87 -8.96 -1.70
CA VAL A 18 -24.49 -8.51 -2.01
C VAL A 18 -23.49 -9.07 -1.00
N VAL A 19 -23.77 -8.94 0.29
CA VAL A 19 -22.82 -9.30 1.38
C VAL A 19 -22.57 -10.79 1.46
N GLN A 20 -23.60 -11.60 1.36
CA GLN A 20 -23.66 -13.07 1.36
C GLN A 20 -22.95 -13.77 2.54
N LYS A 21 -21.72 -13.39 2.87
CA LYS A 21 -20.96 -13.95 4.00
C LYS A 21 -20.86 -12.98 5.16
N ASN A 22 -21.08 -13.51 6.38
CA ASN A 22 -21.05 -12.74 7.63
C ASN A 22 -22.13 -11.62 7.70
N THR A 23 -23.30 -11.87 7.14
CA THR A 23 -24.43 -10.92 7.12
C THR A 23 -24.79 -10.47 8.54
N ALA A 24 -24.92 -11.39 9.49
CA ALA A 24 -25.23 -11.09 10.89
C ALA A 24 -24.25 -10.10 11.55
N TYR A 25 -22.95 -10.18 11.22
CA TYR A 25 -21.95 -9.21 11.69
C TYR A 25 -22.25 -7.83 11.15
N TYR A 26 -22.57 -7.69 9.86
CA TYR A 26 -22.85 -6.41 9.24
C TYR A 26 -24.19 -5.84 9.66
N ASP A 27 -25.22 -6.66 9.83
CA ASP A 27 -26.50 -6.25 10.37
C ASP A 27 -26.33 -5.64 11.77
N PHE A 28 -25.55 -6.32 12.63
CA PHE A 28 -25.21 -5.80 13.94
C PHE A 28 -24.41 -4.50 13.89
N LYS A 29 -23.42 -4.38 13.00
CA LYS A 29 -22.58 -3.19 12.90
C LYS A 29 -23.29 -1.99 12.30
N TRP A 30 -24.05 -2.23 11.24
CA TRP A 30 -24.83 -1.20 10.56
C TRP A 30 -26.09 -0.81 11.34
N GLY A 31 -26.72 -1.77 12.01
CA GLY A 31 -27.88 -1.50 12.87
C GLY A 31 -27.58 -0.69 14.14
N LYS A 32 -26.29 -0.53 14.52
CA LYS A 32 -25.88 0.32 15.65
C LYS A 32 -25.95 1.82 15.36
N VAL A 33 -26.12 2.19 14.11
CA VAL A 33 -26.09 3.60 13.68
C VAL A 33 -27.30 3.89 12.80
N GLU A 34 -27.82 5.09 12.94
CA GLU A 34 -29.00 5.54 12.19
C GLU A 34 -28.77 5.50 10.67
N ASN A 35 -27.58 5.93 10.21
CA ASN A 35 -27.19 5.91 8.80
C ASN A 35 -25.79 5.33 8.63
N PRO A 36 -25.67 4.06 8.20
CA PRO A 36 -24.38 3.40 8.00
C PRO A 36 -23.50 4.03 6.90
N ALA A 37 -24.09 4.80 5.97
CA ALA A 37 -23.34 5.53 4.96
C ALA A 37 -22.63 6.78 5.52
N GLN A 38 -23.09 7.30 6.66
CA GLN A 38 -22.58 8.53 7.26
C GLN A 38 -21.83 8.30 8.58
N ARG A 39 -22.24 7.30 9.35
CA ARG A 39 -21.68 6.98 10.67
C ARG A 39 -20.75 5.78 10.61
N ASN A 40 -19.73 5.80 11.43
CA ASN A 40 -18.72 4.74 11.50
C ASN A 40 -19.00 3.78 12.64
N THR A 41 -18.67 2.50 12.42
CA THR A 41 -18.53 1.49 13.46
C THR A 41 -17.17 0.83 13.32
N TRP A 42 -16.55 0.45 14.43
CA TRP A 42 -15.22 -0.12 14.43
C TRP A 42 -15.18 -1.53 13.84
N ASN A 43 -14.20 -1.81 12.99
CA ASN A 43 -13.95 -3.10 12.36
C ASN A 43 -12.55 -3.63 12.74
N TRP A 44 -12.49 -4.55 13.70
CA TRP A 44 -11.22 -5.11 14.16
C TRP A 44 -10.47 -5.89 13.08
N VAL A 45 -11.18 -6.63 12.23
CA VAL A 45 -10.55 -7.40 11.14
C VAL A 45 -9.89 -6.46 10.13
N ALA A 46 -10.57 -5.37 9.76
CA ALA A 46 -10.02 -4.36 8.87
C ALA A 46 -8.87 -3.57 9.52
N PHE A 47 -8.87 -3.42 10.85
CA PHE A 47 -7.77 -2.82 11.59
C PHE A 47 -6.50 -3.68 11.53
N PHE A 48 -6.59 -4.95 11.93
CA PHE A 48 -5.40 -5.81 11.98
C PHE A 48 -4.93 -6.29 10.60
N PHE A 49 -5.84 -6.43 9.65
CA PHE A 49 -5.56 -6.98 8.31
C PHE A 49 -6.15 -6.10 7.19
N PRO A 50 -5.68 -4.83 7.04
CA PRO A 50 -6.29 -3.85 6.13
C PRO A 50 -6.42 -4.35 4.70
N THR A 51 -5.31 -4.68 4.07
CA THR A 51 -5.24 -5.09 2.67
C THR A 51 -5.92 -6.43 2.42
N PHE A 52 -5.77 -7.39 3.33
CA PHE A 52 -6.45 -8.69 3.25
C PHE A 52 -7.97 -8.54 3.32
N TRP A 53 -8.46 -7.73 4.25
CA TRP A 53 -9.88 -7.48 4.40
C TRP A 53 -10.48 -6.77 3.19
N LEU A 54 -9.80 -5.77 2.64
CA LEU A 54 -10.23 -5.06 1.43
C LEU A 54 -10.30 -5.98 0.22
N ALA A 55 -9.28 -6.80 -0.01
CA ALA A 55 -9.25 -7.78 -1.10
C ALA A 55 -10.33 -8.85 -0.91
N TYR A 56 -10.50 -9.34 0.32
CA TYR A 56 -11.55 -10.31 0.67
C TYR A 56 -12.96 -9.77 0.38
N ARG A 57 -13.20 -8.47 0.66
CA ARG A 57 -14.49 -7.80 0.39
C ARG A 57 -14.59 -7.20 -1.02
N LYS A 58 -13.67 -7.56 -1.92
CA LYS A 58 -13.62 -7.09 -3.32
C LYS A 58 -13.60 -5.57 -3.46
N MET A 59 -13.11 -4.86 -2.45
CA MET A 59 -12.93 -3.40 -2.47
C MET A 59 -11.62 -3.02 -3.16
N TYR A 60 -11.38 -3.57 -4.34
CA TYR A 60 -10.10 -3.50 -5.06
C TYR A 60 -9.62 -2.08 -5.33
N LYS A 61 -10.53 -1.12 -5.57
CA LYS A 61 -10.13 0.29 -5.77
C LYS A 61 -9.44 0.87 -4.54
N LEU A 62 -10.03 0.66 -3.36
CA LEU A 62 -9.44 1.15 -2.11
C LEU A 62 -8.19 0.37 -1.75
N PHE A 63 -8.18 -0.93 -2.00
CA PHE A 63 -6.99 -1.77 -1.86
C PHE A 63 -5.81 -1.20 -2.66
N ILE A 64 -6.01 -0.91 -3.96
CA ILE A 64 -4.97 -0.36 -4.84
C ILE A 64 -4.51 1.01 -4.33
N ILE A 65 -5.43 1.90 -3.95
CA ILE A 65 -5.08 3.24 -3.44
C ILE A 65 -4.18 3.14 -2.19
N LEU A 66 -4.55 2.31 -1.22
CA LEU A 66 -3.76 2.15 0.00
C LEU A 66 -2.42 1.45 -0.26
N THR A 67 -2.38 0.50 -1.20
CA THR A 67 -1.13 -0.13 -1.63
C THR A 67 -0.20 0.88 -2.30
N LEU A 68 -0.73 1.70 -3.23
CA LEU A 68 0.06 2.74 -3.91
C LEU A 68 0.54 3.83 -2.94
N LEU A 69 -0.18 4.10 -1.86
CA LEU A 69 0.27 5.04 -0.82
C LEU A 69 1.53 4.54 -0.09
N ALA A 70 1.74 3.23 -0.03
CA ALA A 70 2.94 2.63 0.57
C ALA A 70 4.15 2.59 -0.39
N VAL A 71 3.93 2.72 -1.72
CA VAL A 71 5.00 2.64 -2.73
C VAL A 71 6.13 3.65 -2.51
N PRO A 72 5.86 4.95 -2.22
CA PRO A 72 6.94 5.91 -2.04
C PRO A 72 7.92 5.51 -0.95
N SER A 73 7.45 4.93 0.15
CA SER A 73 8.33 4.49 1.24
C SER A 73 9.28 3.36 0.85
N ILE A 74 8.97 2.61 -0.21
CA ILE A 74 9.79 1.50 -0.69
C ILE A 74 10.72 1.96 -1.82
N VAL A 75 10.19 2.78 -2.75
CA VAL A 75 10.91 3.16 -3.98
C VAL A 75 11.89 4.30 -3.74
N VAL A 76 11.58 5.21 -2.81
CA VAL A 76 12.38 6.43 -2.59
C VAL A 76 13.63 6.16 -1.75
N THR A 77 13.59 5.18 -0.85
CA THR A 77 14.70 4.87 0.07
C THR A 77 16.04 4.56 -0.62
N PRO A 78 16.10 3.84 -1.75
CA PRO A 78 17.38 3.59 -2.42
C PRO A 78 18.02 4.83 -3.05
N PHE A 79 17.25 5.92 -3.23
CA PHE A 79 17.70 7.12 -3.95
C PHE A 79 17.94 8.33 -3.04
N ILE A 80 17.51 8.27 -1.78
CA ILE A 80 17.67 9.35 -0.83
C ILE A 80 18.31 8.78 0.43
N ASP A 81 19.40 9.39 0.86
CA ASP A 81 20.08 9.05 2.12
C ASP A 81 19.24 9.56 3.31
N ILE A 82 18.25 8.78 3.69
CA ILE A 82 17.37 9.07 4.84
C ILE A 82 17.89 8.28 6.03
N PRO A 83 18.15 8.94 7.18
CA PRO A 83 18.52 8.22 8.39
C PRO A 83 17.51 7.12 8.75
N ASP A 84 17.99 5.91 9.05
CA ASP A 84 17.17 4.72 9.32
C ASP A 84 16.05 4.98 10.35
N GLY A 85 16.33 5.77 11.38
CA GLY A 85 15.34 6.13 12.41
C GLY A 85 14.16 6.94 11.86
N ILE A 86 14.42 7.87 10.93
CA ILE A 86 13.37 8.67 10.29
C ILE A 86 12.53 7.78 9.37
N TYR A 87 13.20 6.98 8.55
CA TYR A 87 12.51 6.03 7.65
C TYR A 87 11.59 5.07 8.41
N LEU A 88 12.12 4.44 9.46
CA LEU A 88 11.34 3.51 10.29
C LEU A 88 10.14 4.20 10.93
N THR A 89 10.33 5.41 11.48
CA THR A 89 9.26 6.17 12.11
C THR A 89 8.15 6.52 11.12
N CYS A 90 8.50 7.05 9.94
CA CYS A 90 7.54 7.38 8.89
C CYS A 90 6.77 6.14 8.40
N SER A 91 7.45 5.02 8.23
CA SER A 91 6.85 3.75 7.81
C SER A 91 5.86 3.22 8.85
N LEU A 92 6.21 3.26 10.13
CA LEU A 92 5.33 2.87 11.23
C LEU A 92 4.10 3.78 11.34
N VAL A 93 4.27 5.09 11.21
CA VAL A 93 3.16 6.06 11.23
C VAL A 93 2.20 5.79 10.07
N LEU A 94 2.71 5.56 8.86
CA LEU A 94 1.90 5.23 7.69
C LEU A 94 1.14 3.92 7.88
N GLN A 95 1.81 2.89 8.39
CA GLN A 95 1.21 1.58 8.66
C GLN A 95 0.09 1.70 9.71
N LEU A 96 0.37 2.32 10.86
CA LEU A 96 -0.62 2.52 11.92
C LEU A 96 -1.78 3.41 11.44
N GLY A 97 -1.49 4.46 10.67
CA GLY A 97 -2.51 5.32 10.05
C GLY A 97 -3.45 4.52 9.14
N THR A 98 -2.91 3.64 8.32
CA THR A 98 -3.69 2.75 7.45
C THR A 98 -4.55 1.78 8.25
N MET A 99 -4.02 1.17 9.31
CA MET A 99 -4.75 0.28 10.21
C MET A 99 -5.91 1.01 10.91
N ILE A 100 -5.64 2.18 11.49
CA ILE A 100 -6.66 3.00 12.16
C ILE A 100 -7.74 3.45 11.16
N PHE A 101 -7.33 3.93 9.99
CA PHE A 101 -8.26 4.38 8.96
C PHE A 101 -9.21 3.25 8.53
N THR A 102 -8.67 2.07 8.22
CA THR A 102 -9.47 0.92 7.78
C THR A 102 -10.31 0.33 8.91
N GLY A 103 -9.80 0.30 10.13
CA GLY A 103 -10.56 -0.12 11.31
C GLY A 103 -11.74 0.82 11.59
N TRP A 104 -11.54 2.13 11.48
CA TRP A 104 -12.55 3.13 11.75
C TRP A 104 -13.55 3.29 10.60
N GLN A 105 -13.08 3.37 9.36
CA GLN A 105 -13.92 3.64 8.17
C GLN A 105 -14.42 2.37 7.48
N GLY A 106 -13.85 1.20 7.78
CA GLY A 106 -14.05 -0.02 7.01
C GLY A 106 -15.53 -0.39 6.84
N ASN A 107 -16.29 -0.47 7.92
CA ASN A 107 -17.70 -0.86 7.85
C ASN A 107 -18.55 0.14 7.05
N ARG A 108 -18.29 1.44 7.18
CA ARG A 108 -18.96 2.49 6.40
C ARG A 108 -18.61 2.42 4.91
N LEU A 109 -17.33 2.25 4.59
CA LEU A 109 -16.87 2.13 3.20
C LEU A 109 -17.42 0.86 2.54
N TYR A 110 -17.51 -0.23 3.30
CA TYR A 110 -18.10 -1.46 2.81
C TYR A 110 -19.61 -1.33 2.61
N TYR A 111 -20.34 -0.66 3.50
CA TYR A 111 -21.74 -0.33 3.26
C TYR A 111 -21.93 0.42 1.94
N LYS A 112 -21.19 1.50 1.73
CA LYS A 112 -21.22 2.25 0.48
C LYS A 112 -20.83 1.45 -0.76
N HIS A 113 -19.95 0.48 -0.60
CA HIS A 113 -19.57 -0.45 -1.67
C HIS A 113 -20.74 -1.40 -1.98
N ALA A 114 -21.34 -2.01 -0.96
CA ALA A 114 -22.48 -2.92 -1.10
C ALA A 114 -23.69 -2.24 -1.75
N VAL A 115 -24.04 -1.04 -1.27
CA VAL A 115 -25.11 -0.21 -1.87
C VAL A 115 -24.85 0.07 -3.35
N ARG A 116 -23.63 0.45 -3.70
CA ARG A 116 -23.24 0.71 -5.10
C ARG A 116 -23.34 -0.51 -6.00
N VAL A 117 -22.98 -1.69 -5.46
CA VAL A 117 -23.09 -2.95 -6.20
C VAL A 117 -24.57 -3.31 -6.38
N LEU A 118 -25.39 -3.14 -5.34
CA LEU A 118 -26.84 -3.41 -5.39
C LEU A 118 -27.52 -2.56 -6.49
N HIS A 119 -27.37 -1.24 -6.43
CA HIS A 119 -27.99 -0.35 -7.40
C HIS A 119 -27.55 -0.60 -8.85
N LYS A 120 -26.28 -0.93 -9.06
CA LYS A 120 -25.82 -1.33 -10.40
C LYS A 120 -26.45 -2.61 -10.91
N GLY A 121 -26.81 -3.51 -10.00
CA GLY A 121 -27.54 -4.73 -10.36
C GLY A 121 -29.02 -4.49 -10.66
N GLU A 122 -29.63 -3.40 -10.13
CA GLU A 122 -31.04 -3.07 -10.38
C GLU A 122 -31.33 -2.70 -11.84
N ASP A 123 -30.33 -2.11 -12.49
CA ASP A 123 -30.41 -1.72 -13.92
C ASP A 123 -30.23 -2.92 -14.87
N MET A 124 -30.00 -4.15 -14.34
CA MET A 124 -29.71 -5.34 -15.13
C MET A 124 -30.91 -6.26 -15.25
N PRO A 125 -31.03 -7.05 -16.34
CA PRO A 125 -32.01 -8.12 -16.45
C PRO A 125 -31.86 -9.12 -15.30
N ASP A 126 -32.96 -9.73 -14.84
CA ASP A 126 -32.98 -10.61 -13.66
C ASP A 126 -31.99 -11.78 -13.75
N HIS A 127 -31.81 -12.36 -14.93
CA HIS A 127 -30.87 -13.47 -15.13
C HIS A 127 -29.38 -13.04 -15.00
N GLU A 128 -29.03 -11.78 -15.29
CA GLU A 128 -27.69 -11.23 -15.13
C GLU A 128 -27.47 -10.68 -13.73
N LYS A 129 -28.51 -10.12 -13.10
CA LYS A 129 -28.47 -9.49 -11.78
C LYS A 129 -27.91 -10.43 -10.72
N ALA A 130 -28.42 -11.63 -10.63
CA ALA A 130 -27.98 -12.62 -9.63
C ALA A 130 -26.48 -12.92 -9.78
N TYR A 131 -26.02 -13.16 -11.00
CA TYR A 131 -24.60 -13.41 -11.31
C TYR A 131 -23.74 -12.19 -10.99
N TYR A 132 -24.19 -10.98 -11.37
CA TYR A 132 -23.47 -9.75 -11.10
C TYR A 132 -23.29 -9.50 -9.59
N LEU A 133 -24.37 -9.62 -8.80
CA LEU A 133 -24.33 -9.44 -7.35
C LEU A 133 -23.39 -10.46 -6.69
N GLN A 134 -23.40 -11.72 -7.16
CA GLN A 134 -22.48 -12.74 -6.68
C GLN A 134 -21.02 -12.47 -7.07
N SER A 135 -20.78 -12.01 -8.31
CA SER A 135 -19.45 -11.78 -8.81
C SER A 135 -18.79 -10.53 -8.22
N LYS A 136 -19.53 -9.44 -8.01
CA LYS A 136 -19.04 -8.16 -7.50
C LYS A 136 -19.22 -7.99 -6.00
N GLY A 137 -20.30 -8.52 -5.45
CA GLY A 137 -20.49 -8.69 -4.02
C GLY A 137 -19.73 -9.90 -3.47
N ASN A 138 -20.27 -10.53 -2.43
CA ASN A 138 -19.70 -11.70 -1.77
C ASN A 138 -18.24 -11.50 -1.28
N ALA A 139 -17.80 -12.38 -0.41
CA ALA A 139 -16.41 -12.45 0.01
C ALA A 139 -15.65 -13.46 -0.86
N SER A 140 -14.42 -13.15 -1.22
CA SER A 140 -13.59 -14.03 -2.04
C SER A 140 -12.24 -14.31 -1.37
N PHE A 141 -12.09 -15.53 -0.86
CA PHE A 141 -10.79 -15.97 -0.34
C PHE A 141 -9.72 -16.05 -1.45
N ALA A 142 -10.12 -16.61 -2.61
CA ALA A 142 -9.21 -16.67 -3.77
C ALA A 142 -8.81 -15.27 -4.26
N GLY A 143 -9.74 -14.31 -4.28
CA GLY A 143 -9.43 -12.91 -4.59
C GLY A 143 -8.47 -12.29 -3.57
N MET A 144 -8.68 -12.57 -2.29
CA MET A 144 -7.77 -12.11 -1.22
C MET A 144 -6.35 -12.62 -1.43
N VAL A 145 -6.17 -13.92 -1.59
CA VAL A 145 -4.85 -14.53 -1.79
C VAL A 145 -4.23 -14.08 -3.12
N GLY A 146 -4.99 -14.12 -4.21
CA GLY A 146 -4.52 -13.73 -5.54
C GLY A 146 -4.01 -12.29 -5.60
N PHE A 147 -4.71 -11.35 -4.99
CA PHE A 147 -4.26 -9.95 -4.93
C PHE A 147 -3.00 -9.78 -4.10
N GLN A 148 -2.85 -10.49 -2.97
CA GLN A 148 -1.62 -10.42 -2.17
C GLN A 148 -0.42 -11.02 -2.92
N VAL A 149 -0.63 -12.12 -3.65
CA VAL A 149 0.41 -12.72 -4.50
C VAL A 149 0.84 -11.74 -5.61
N ILE A 150 -0.11 -11.12 -6.31
CA ILE A 150 0.20 -10.12 -7.34
C ILE A 150 0.99 -8.95 -6.75
N VAL A 151 0.56 -8.41 -5.63
CA VAL A 151 1.29 -7.34 -4.93
C VAL A 151 2.69 -7.79 -4.56
N GLY A 152 2.85 -9.00 -4.00
CA GLY A 152 4.15 -9.56 -3.65
C GLY A 152 5.08 -9.71 -4.86
N ILE A 153 4.57 -10.18 -6.01
CA ILE A 153 5.35 -10.31 -7.25
C ILE A 153 5.76 -8.92 -7.77
N VAL A 154 4.83 -7.96 -7.82
CA VAL A 154 5.11 -6.61 -8.32
C VAL A 154 6.14 -5.90 -7.45
N PHE A 155 5.97 -5.91 -6.13
CA PHE A 155 6.90 -5.27 -5.21
C PHE A 155 8.24 -6.01 -5.12
N GLY A 156 8.22 -7.35 -5.04
CA GLY A 156 9.44 -8.16 -5.03
C GLY A 156 10.24 -8.00 -6.34
N GLY A 157 9.55 -7.98 -7.47
CA GLY A 157 10.18 -7.72 -8.78
C GLY A 157 10.75 -6.30 -8.88
N ALA A 158 10.03 -5.29 -8.37
CA ALA A 158 10.54 -3.91 -8.32
C ALA A 158 11.78 -3.80 -7.43
N MET A 159 11.77 -4.39 -6.24
CA MET A 159 12.93 -4.41 -5.33
C MET A 159 14.12 -5.16 -5.94
N PHE A 160 13.86 -6.30 -6.58
CA PHE A 160 14.90 -7.03 -7.29
C PHE A 160 15.47 -6.19 -8.45
N GLY A 161 14.63 -5.55 -9.25
CA GLY A 161 15.07 -4.64 -10.32
C GLY A 161 15.92 -3.48 -9.78
N LEU A 162 15.49 -2.87 -8.66
CA LEU A 162 16.26 -1.80 -8.01
C LEU A 162 17.62 -2.29 -7.48
N SER A 163 17.71 -3.53 -7.00
CA SER A 163 18.98 -4.10 -6.53
C SER A 163 20.00 -4.36 -7.64
N LEU A 164 19.55 -4.40 -8.90
CA LEU A 164 20.42 -4.53 -10.06
C LEU A 164 20.96 -3.17 -10.55
N LEU A 165 20.42 -2.05 -10.04
CA LEU A 165 20.96 -0.74 -10.38
C LEU A 165 22.32 -0.55 -9.70
N PRO A 166 23.30 0.08 -10.40
CA PRO A 166 24.58 0.40 -9.81
C PRO A 166 24.34 1.30 -8.59
N THR A 167 24.68 0.82 -7.42
CA THR A 167 24.70 1.67 -6.22
C THR A 167 25.99 2.49 -6.21
N GLU A 168 25.88 3.79 -5.92
CA GLU A 168 27.05 4.61 -5.65
C GLU A 168 27.89 3.93 -4.56
N PRO A 169 29.20 3.79 -4.76
CA PRO A 169 30.04 3.16 -3.77
C PRO A 169 29.99 3.94 -2.47
N ASN A 170 29.84 3.24 -1.37
CA ASN A 170 29.95 3.84 -0.05
C ASN A 170 31.42 4.23 0.19
N ILE A 171 31.76 5.49 -0.14
CA ILE A 171 33.11 6.02 0.00
C ILE A 171 33.32 6.38 1.46
N LYS A 172 33.98 5.54 2.20
CA LYS A 172 34.50 5.88 3.53
C LYS A 172 35.80 6.67 3.33
N ASN A 173 35.69 7.98 3.35
CA ASN A 173 36.85 8.88 3.23
C ASN A 173 37.69 8.85 4.50
N VAL A 174 38.86 8.32 4.41
CA VAL A 174 39.90 8.51 5.45
C VAL A 174 40.94 9.49 4.91
N VAL A 175 40.84 10.76 5.31
CA VAL A 175 41.88 11.74 5.06
C VAL A 175 42.92 11.58 6.15
N ARG A 176 44.09 11.05 5.80
CA ARG A 176 45.30 11.12 6.67
C ARG A 176 46.21 12.21 6.14
N SER A 177 46.43 13.22 6.96
CA SER A 177 47.45 14.24 6.73
C SER A 177 48.76 13.75 7.39
N SER A 178 49.81 13.59 6.60
CA SER A 178 51.15 13.36 7.11
C SER A 178 52.01 14.58 6.84
N SER A 179 53.12 14.73 7.56
CA SER A 179 54.08 15.83 7.37
C SER A 179 54.74 15.83 5.99
N GLU A 180 54.56 14.81 5.19
CA GLU A 180 55.13 14.63 3.84
C GLU A 180 54.13 14.85 2.70
N GLY A 181 52.89 15.21 3.00
CA GLY A 181 51.83 15.42 2.03
C GLY A 181 50.49 14.83 2.44
N VAL A 182 49.44 15.20 1.71
CA VAL A 182 48.09 14.65 1.92
C VAL A 182 47.96 13.35 1.13
N THR A 183 47.87 12.22 1.82
CA THR A 183 47.54 10.95 1.20
C THR A 183 46.06 10.70 1.38
N LEU A 184 45.33 10.60 0.28
CA LEU A 184 43.92 10.24 0.26
C LEU A 184 43.78 8.74 0.08
N GLU A 185 43.36 8.08 1.12
CA GLU A 185 43.02 6.65 1.05
C GLU A 185 41.52 6.51 0.92
N ILE A 186 41.06 6.08 -0.26
CA ILE A 186 39.65 5.86 -0.53
C ILE A 186 39.41 4.37 -0.35
N MET A 187 38.74 3.99 0.74
CA MET A 187 38.22 2.63 0.91
C MET A 187 36.83 2.57 0.30
N THR A 188 36.65 1.70 -0.68
CA THR A 188 35.34 1.41 -1.26
C THR A 188 35.02 -0.07 -1.06
N ASP A 189 33.79 -0.39 -0.75
CA ASP A 189 33.33 -1.76 -0.61
C ASP A 189 33.14 -2.45 -1.99
N ASN A 190 33.32 -1.70 -3.08
CA ASN A 190 33.17 -2.19 -4.44
C ASN A 190 34.57 -2.44 -5.07
N PRO A 191 34.94 -3.71 -5.37
CA PRO A 191 36.26 -4.06 -5.91
C PRO A 191 36.54 -3.55 -7.33
N THR A 192 35.53 -3.03 -8.02
CA THR A 192 35.66 -2.51 -9.39
C THR A 192 36.12 -1.04 -9.44
N TRP A 193 36.20 -0.37 -8.30
CA TRP A 193 36.64 1.01 -8.25
C TRP A 193 38.15 1.08 -8.00
N LYS A 194 38.84 1.73 -8.91
CA LYS A 194 40.26 1.99 -8.77
C LYS A 194 40.51 3.48 -8.79
N PHE A 195 41.36 3.97 -7.87
CA PHE A 195 41.87 5.32 -7.91
C PHE A 195 42.79 5.47 -9.12
N VAL A 196 42.46 6.42 -10.03
CA VAL A 196 43.16 6.53 -11.31
C VAL A 196 44.11 7.72 -11.39
N LYS A 197 43.86 8.88 -10.72
CA LYS A 197 44.73 10.05 -10.80
C LYS A 197 44.47 11.11 -9.73
N LYS A 198 45.55 11.69 -9.17
CA LYS A 198 45.52 12.93 -8.44
C LYS A 198 45.97 14.03 -9.40
N GLU A 199 45.11 14.99 -9.73
CA GLU A 199 45.50 16.20 -10.42
C GLU A 199 45.99 17.23 -9.38
N GLN A 200 47.21 17.72 -9.58
CA GLN A 200 47.95 18.48 -8.57
C GLN A 200 47.46 19.93 -8.36
N ASP A 201 46.60 20.45 -9.22
CA ASP A 201 46.23 21.87 -9.21
C ASP A 201 44.83 22.23 -8.74
N TYR A 202 43.98 21.27 -8.44
CA TYR A 202 42.64 21.54 -7.92
C TYR A 202 42.22 20.46 -6.93
N ASP A 203 41.54 20.86 -5.85
CA ASP A 203 40.98 19.97 -4.82
C ASP A 203 39.84 19.05 -5.33
N VAL A 204 39.90 18.62 -6.58
CA VAL A 204 38.89 17.79 -7.22
C VAL A 204 39.44 16.40 -7.49
N ILE A 205 38.90 15.41 -6.80
CA ILE A 205 39.16 14.00 -7.06
C ILE A 205 38.13 13.48 -8.04
N ARG A 206 38.57 13.06 -9.22
CA ARG A 206 37.70 12.38 -10.19
C ARG A 206 37.86 10.86 -10.10
N ILE A 207 36.79 10.17 -9.82
CA ILE A 207 36.76 8.73 -9.78
C ILE A 207 36.05 8.25 -11.07
N TYR A 208 36.68 7.36 -11.82
CA TYR A 208 36.16 6.83 -13.06
C TYR A 208 35.80 5.35 -12.90
N TRP A 209 34.74 4.93 -13.56
CA TRP A 209 34.42 3.51 -13.74
C TRP A 209 35.38 2.89 -14.73
N LEU A 210 35.83 1.68 -14.44
CA LEU A 210 36.53 0.81 -15.38
C LEU A 210 35.66 -0.42 -15.66
#